data_9177a83544a80ba629c5bc2050c198bc
#
_entry.id   9177a83544a80ba629c5bc2050c198bc
#
_cell.length_a   1.000
_cell.length_b   1.000
_cell.length_c   1.000
_cell.angle_alpha   90.00
_cell.angle_beta   90.00
_cell.angle_gamma   90.00
#
_symmetry.space_group_name_H-M   'P 1'
#
loop_
_entity.id
_entity.type
_entity.pdbx_description
1 polymer ?
#
loop_
_entity_poly.entity_id
_entity_poly.type
_entity_poly.pdbx_seq_one_letter_code
_entity_poly.pdbx_strand_id
1 'polypeptide(L)'
;DYAVINSNYAISAGLDPMTDALAMEDGTSAYVNVLVCKEGNEEEPKIKALAAALQSQKVKDFMDENYKGSVVSVVENPTDGYDSTVDYDALNGQTVSCAATPAPHCEVLEVCKEILAAKGITLDIQEYDDYVIPNQIVEDGQVDTDYFQHQPYLDNFNAEKGTHLVTVAGIHVEPMGVYGGKQDSLAPIEG
;
A
#
# COMPACT_ATOMS: atom_id res chain seq x y z
N ASP A 1 21.39 21.24 4.31
CA ASP A 1 21.28 19.85 3.88
C ASP A 1 19.86 19.61 3.34
N TYR A 2 19.74 18.72 2.35
CA TYR A 2 18.48 18.29 1.76
C TYR A 2 18.34 16.78 1.89
N ALA A 3 17.11 16.28 1.98
CA ALA A 3 16.80 14.87 1.96
C ALA A 3 15.67 14.59 0.96
N VAL A 4 15.80 13.51 0.21
CA VAL A 4 14.72 12.95 -0.60
C VAL A 4 14.12 11.80 0.20
N ILE A 5 12.83 11.87 0.48
CA ILE A 5 12.17 10.95 1.41
C ILE A 5 10.86 10.48 0.79
N ASN A 6 10.58 9.17 0.89
CA ASN A 6 9.29 8.61 0.53
C ASN A 6 8.19 9.14 1.47
N SER A 7 7.00 9.35 0.94
CA SER A 7 5.89 9.95 1.70
C SER A 7 5.52 9.16 2.96
N ASN A 8 5.57 7.82 2.95
CA ASN A 8 5.27 7.01 4.13
C ASN A 8 6.23 7.30 5.30
N TYR A 9 7.53 7.48 5.04
CA TYR A 9 8.48 7.86 6.08
C TYR A 9 8.28 9.30 6.54
N ALA A 10 7.98 10.22 5.64
CA ALA A 10 7.68 11.60 5.99
C ALA A 10 6.45 11.70 6.90
N ILE A 11 5.37 11.01 6.54
CA ILE A 11 4.13 10.94 7.32
C ILE A 11 4.39 10.31 8.70
N SER A 12 5.11 9.20 8.76
CA SER A 12 5.49 8.54 10.03
C SER A 12 6.37 9.43 10.93
N ALA A 13 7.15 10.33 10.33
CA ALA A 13 7.94 11.33 11.06
C ALA A 13 7.13 12.59 11.47
N GLY A 14 5.83 12.62 11.16
CA GLY A 14 4.94 13.74 11.48
C GLY A 14 5.07 14.93 10.53
N LEU A 15 5.67 14.75 9.34
CA LEU A 15 5.71 15.75 8.28
C LEU A 15 4.45 15.62 7.41
N ASP A 16 3.94 16.74 6.92
CA ASP A 16 2.95 16.77 5.85
C ASP A 16 3.66 16.98 4.51
N PRO A 17 3.76 15.94 3.64
CA PRO A 17 4.48 16.04 2.38
C PRO A 17 4.01 17.20 1.49
N MET A 18 2.72 17.54 1.54
CA MET A 18 2.14 18.61 0.71
C MET A 18 2.53 20.01 1.15
N THR A 19 2.90 20.21 2.41
CA THR A 19 3.23 21.51 2.98
C THR A 19 4.69 21.65 3.37
N ASP A 20 5.35 20.55 3.75
CA ASP A 20 6.71 20.56 4.30
C ASP A 20 7.78 20.24 3.24
N ALA A 21 7.39 19.63 2.11
CA ALA A 21 8.32 19.37 1.01
C ALA A 21 8.59 20.64 0.20
N LEU A 22 9.85 20.86 -0.17
CA LEU A 22 10.27 21.95 -1.07
C LEU A 22 9.97 21.66 -2.53
N ALA A 23 9.90 20.39 -2.89
CA ALA A 23 9.42 19.88 -4.18
C ALA A 23 8.84 18.48 -3.98
N MET A 24 7.87 18.13 -4.82
CA MET A 24 7.24 16.81 -4.84
C MET A 24 7.31 16.22 -6.25
N GLU A 25 7.48 14.90 -6.34
CA GLU A 25 7.22 14.14 -7.55
C GLU A 25 5.74 14.31 -7.95
N ASP A 26 5.41 14.20 -9.22
CA ASP A 26 4.02 14.20 -9.64
C ASP A 26 3.35 12.83 -9.41
N GLY A 27 2.01 12.79 -9.42
CA GLY A 27 1.23 11.58 -9.15
C GLY A 27 1.24 10.55 -10.30
N THR A 28 2.09 10.73 -11.34
CA THR A 28 2.24 9.80 -12.48
C THR A 28 3.42 8.85 -12.31
N SER A 29 3.92 8.71 -11.09
CA SER A 29 5.06 7.86 -10.74
C SER A 29 4.88 6.41 -11.18
N ALA A 30 5.98 5.80 -11.67
CA ALA A 30 6.03 4.36 -11.95
C ALA A 30 6.09 3.48 -10.67
N TYR A 31 6.22 4.11 -9.51
CA TYR A 31 6.37 3.43 -8.21
C TYR A 31 5.02 3.19 -7.55
N VAL A 32 4.17 2.40 -8.23
CA VAL A 32 2.86 2.00 -7.69
C VAL A 32 3.04 1.03 -6.52
N ASN A 33 2.46 1.36 -5.38
CA ASN A 33 2.33 0.46 -4.24
C ASN A 33 1.31 -0.63 -4.54
N VAL A 34 1.67 -1.87 -4.28
CA VAL A 34 0.98 -3.07 -4.73
C VAL A 34 0.56 -3.98 -3.57
N LEU A 35 -0.59 -4.65 -3.71
CA LEU A 35 -0.93 -5.81 -2.91
C LEU A 35 -0.20 -7.02 -3.51
N VAL A 36 0.48 -7.78 -2.67
CA VAL A 36 1.33 -8.91 -3.06
C VAL A 36 0.90 -10.18 -2.35
N CYS A 37 1.01 -11.31 -3.03
CA CYS A 37 0.87 -12.64 -2.44
C CYS A 37 1.95 -13.58 -2.98
N LYS A 38 2.00 -14.81 -2.45
CA LYS A 38 2.84 -15.86 -3.02
C LYS A 38 2.26 -16.34 -4.35
N GLU A 39 3.13 -16.60 -5.34
CA GLU A 39 2.77 -17.13 -6.66
C GLU A 39 1.88 -18.38 -6.53
N GLY A 40 0.79 -18.39 -7.28
CA GLY A 40 -0.23 -19.45 -7.27
C GLY A 40 -1.40 -19.18 -6.33
N ASN A 41 -1.35 -18.15 -5.48
CA ASN A 41 -2.42 -17.77 -4.55
C ASN A 41 -3.27 -16.59 -5.04
N GLU A 42 -2.95 -16.00 -6.20
CA GLU A 42 -3.58 -14.78 -6.73
C GLU A 42 -5.09 -14.92 -6.92
N GLU A 43 -5.54 -16.13 -7.21
CA GLU A 43 -6.95 -16.45 -7.43
C GLU A 43 -7.68 -16.94 -6.17
N GLU A 44 -7.00 -17.00 -5.02
CA GLU A 44 -7.66 -17.36 -3.77
C GLU A 44 -8.80 -16.38 -3.43
N PRO A 45 -10.02 -16.86 -3.14
CA PRO A 45 -11.19 -16.00 -2.94
C PRO A 45 -11.00 -14.93 -1.87
N LYS A 46 -10.31 -15.23 -0.76
CA LYS A 46 -10.04 -14.26 0.31
C LYS A 46 -9.05 -13.16 -0.11
N ILE A 47 -8.07 -13.49 -0.97
CA ILE A 47 -7.10 -12.53 -1.52
C ILE A 47 -7.80 -11.62 -2.53
N LYS A 48 -8.63 -12.18 -3.41
CA LYS A 48 -9.47 -11.39 -4.34
C LYS A 48 -10.43 -10.46 -3.59
N ALA A 49 -11.00 -10.93 -2.48
CA ALA A 49 -11.86 -10.10 -1.64
C ALA A 49 -11.10 -8.89 -1.04
N LEU A 50 -9.87 -9.10 -0.56
CA LEU A 50 -9.02 -8.01 -0.07
C LEU A 50 -8.62 -7.05 -1.20
N ALA A 51 -8.25 -7.57 -2.37
CA ALA A 51 -7.91 -6.76 -3.54
C ALA A 51 -9.09 -5.86 -3.96
N ALA A 52 -10.32 -6.41 -4.01
CA ALA A 52 -11.51 -5.63 -4.32
C ALA A 52 -11.80 -4.54 -3.28
N ALA A 53 -11.60 -4.83 -2.00
CA ALA A 53 -11.74 -3.84 -0.92
C ALA A 53 -10.72 -2.71 -1.06
N LEU A 54 -9.44 -3.02 -1.31
CA LEU A 54 -8.37 -2.05 -1.53
C LEU A 54 -8.62 -1.17 -2.76
N GLN A 55 -9.22 -1.72 -3.80
CA GLN A 55 -9.56 -0.99 -5.04
C GLN A 55 -10.93 -0.31 -5.00
N SER A 56 -11.55 -0.18 -3.82
CA SER A 56 -12.88 0.39 -3.67
C SER A 56 -12.90 1.91 -3.75
N GLN A 57 -14.06 2.46 -4.10
CA GLN A 57 -14.32 3.90 -4.02
C GLN A 57 -14.12 4.43 -2.59
N LYS A 58 -14.51 3.64 -1.56
CA LYS A 58 -14.36 4.03 -0.15
C LYS A 58 -12.89 4.22 0.23
N VAL A 59 -11.98 3.35 -0.25
CA VAL A 59 -10.54 3.47 -0.04
C VAL A 59 -9.99 4.68 -0.78
N LYS A 60 -10.40 4.89 -2.03
CA LYS A 60 -10.00 6.07 -2.81
C LYS A 60 -10.40 7.37 -2.11
N ASP A 61 -11.65 7.48 -1.67
CA ASP A 61 -12.15 8.66 -0.95
C ASP A 61 -11.37 8.88 0.37
N PHE A 62 -11.06 7.80 1.10
CA PHE A 62 -10.24 7.88 2.31
C PHE A 62 -8.85 8.45 2.01
N MET A 63 -8.18 8.01 0.94
CA MET A 63 -6.87 8.54 0.55
C MET A 63 -6.96 10.03 0.19
N ASP A 64 -7.95 10.42 -0.63
CA ASP A 64 -8.15 11.80 -1.07
C ASP A 64 -8.43 12.74 0.12
N GLU A 65 -9.22 12.31 1.10
CA GLU A 65 -9.60 13.10 2.27
C GLU A 65 -8.47 13.24 3.30
N ASN A 66 -7.72 12.16 3.55
CA ASN A 66 -6.75 12.13 4.65
C ASN A 66 -5.33 12.53 4.22
N TYR A 67 -4.94 12.26 2.97
CA TYR A 67 -3.57 12.49 2.49
C TYR A 67 -3.44 13.61 1.45
N LYS A 68 -4.53 14.14 0.93
CA LYS A 68 -4.59 15.39 0.12
C LYS A 68 -3.57 15.45 -1.03
N GLY A 69 -3.23 14.32 -1.63
CA GLY A 69 -2.28 14.22 -2.74
C GLY A 69 -0.89 13.66 -2.38
N SER A 70 -0.59 13.43 -1.11
CA SER A 70 0.64 12.70 -0.71
C SER A 70 0.48 11.17 -0.82
N VAL A 71 -0.74 10.69 -0.95
CA VAL A 71 -1.09 9.31 -1.30
C VAL A 71 -2.20 9.38 -2.35
N VAL A 72 -1.93 8.86 -3.55
CA VAL A 72 -2.84 9.02 -4.69
C VAL A 72 -3.24 7.65 -5.24
N SER A 73 -4.54 7.34 -5.19
CA SER A 73 -5.06 6.10 -5.77
C SER A 73 -4.81 6.03 -7.27
N VAL A 74 -4.31 4.89 -7.77
CA VAL A 74 -4.15 4.63 -9.20
C VAL A 74 -5.33 3.84 -9.79
N VAL A 75 -6.37 3.58 -8.99
CA VAL A 75 -7.53 2.79 -9.41
C VAL A 75 -8.44 3.65 -10.27
N GLU A 76 -8.48 3.36 -11.57
CA GLU A 76 -9.28 4.12 -12.54
C GLU A 76 -10.80 3.81 -12.43
N ASN A 77 -11.13 2.54 -12.16
CA ASN A 77 -12.51 2.07 -12.05
C ASN A 77 -12.71 1.43 -10.67
N PRO A 78 -12.96 2.24 -9.63
CA PRO A 78 -13.12 1.73 -8.28
C PRO A 78 -14.29 0.76 -8.14
N THR A 79 -14.10 -0.28 -7.33
CA THR A 79 -15.17 -1.23 -6.97
C THR A 79 -16.10 -0.63 -5.92
N ASP A 80 -17.20 -1.31 -5.64
CA ASP A 80 -18.05 -1.04 -4.46
C ASP A 80 -17.51 -1.70 -3.17
N GLY A 81 -16.30 -2.28 -3.23
CA GLY A 81 -15.64 -3.01 -2.16
C GLY A 81 -15.66 -4.51 -2.34
N TYR A 82 -16.33 -5.02 -3.38
CA TYR A 82 -16.55 -6.45 -3.57
C TYR A 82 -16.23 -6.88 -5.03
N ASP A 83 -15.79 -8.13 -5.17
CA ASP A 83 -15.59 -8.80 -6.46
C ASP A 83 -16.80 -9.73 -6.72
N SER A 84 -17.48 -9.54 -7.82
CA SER A 84 -18.67 -10.32 -8.21
C SER A 84 -18.35 -11.80 -8.50
N THR A 85 -17.09 -12.17 -8.67
CA THR A 85 -16.63 -13.56 -8.89
C THR A 85 -16.35 -14.30 -7.59
N VAL A 86 -16.37 -13.60 -6.45
CA VAL A 86 -16.10 -14.18 -5.12
C VAL A 86 -17.41 -14.58 -4.44
N ASP A 87 -17.47 -15.80 -3.94
CA ASP A 87 -18.55 -16.27 -3.07
C ASP A 87 -18.27 -15.84 -1.62
N TYR A 88 -18.81 -14.67 -1.25
CA TYR A 88 -18.63 -14.11 0.09
C TYR A 88 -19.31 -14.92 1.19
N ASP A 89 -20.37 -15.65 0.88
CA ASP A 89 -21.04 -16.52 1.86
C ASP A 89 -20.13 -17.68 2.27
N ALA A 90 -19.37 -18.21 1.32
CA ALA A 90 -18.36 -19.25 1.58
C ALA A 90 -17.14 -18.72 2.38
N LEU A 91 -16.88 -17.41 2.34
CA LEU A 91 -15.80 -16.77 3.09
C LEU A 91 -16.21 -16.33 4.51
N ASN A 92 -17.50 -16.37 4.85
CA ASN A 92 -17.99 -15.96 6.15
C ASN A 92 -17.29 -16.76 7.29
N GLY A 93 -16.73 -16.06 8.25
CA GLY A 93 -15.93 -16.64 9.35
C GLY A 93 -14.47 -16.92 9.02
N GLN A 94 -14.02 -16.70 7.78
CA GLN A 94 -12.62 -16.84 7.41
C GLN A 94 -11.81 -15.58 7.75
N THR A 95 -10.48 -15.77 7.80
CA THR A 95 -9.51 -14.69 8.00
C THR A 95 -8.62 -14.57 6.76
N VAL A 96 -8.37 -13.34 6.32
CA VAL A 96 -7.28 -12.98 5.43
C VAL A 96 -6.28 -12.14 6.20
N SER A 97 -4.99 -12.44 6.06
CA SER A 97 -3.91 -11.74 6.75
C SER A 97 -3.08 -10.88 5.80
N CYS A 98 -2.66 -9.71 6.27
CA CYS A 98 -1.87 -8.78 5.48
C CYS A 98 -0.78 -8.14 6.35
N ALA A 99 0.48 -8.28 5.94
CA ALA A 99 1.61 -7.57 6.53
C ALA A 99 1.76 -6.19 5.86
N ALA A 100 1.91 -5.15 6.65
CA ALA A 100 1.95 -3.79 6.13
C ALA A 100 2.81 -2.86 6.99
N THR A 101 3.25 -1.74 6.43
CA THR A 101 3.88 -0.65 7.20
C THR A 101 2.81 0.30 7.77
N PRO A 102 3.11 1.06 8.85
CA PRO A 102 2.12 1.84 9.60
C PRO A 102 1.26 2.75 8.73
N ALA A 103 1.83 3.84 8.26
CA ALA A 103 1.11 4.81 7.43
C ALA A 103 1.76 4.91 6.03
N PRO A 104 0.98 4.99 4.97
CA PRO A 104 -0.48 5.00 4.91
C PRO A 104 -1.11 3.59 4.90
N HIS A 105 -0.31 2.53 4.81
CA HIS A 105 -0.74 1.18 4.43
C HIS A 105 -1.68 0.55 5.47
N CYS A 106 -1.30 0.49 6.76
CA CYS A 106 -2.20 -0.02 7.81
C CYS A 106 -3.48 0.81 7.92
N GLU A 107 -3.40 2.13 7.78
CA GLU A 107 -4.56 3.02 7.86
C GLU A 107 -5.57 2.75 6.72
N VAL A 108 -5.06 2.50 5.51
CA VAL A 108 -5.88 2.08 4.36
C VAL A 108 -6.50 0.70 4.60
N LEU A 109 -5.75 -0.25 5.16
CA LEU A 109 -6.25 -1.58 5.49
C LEU A 109 -7.35 -1.55 6.55
N GLU A 110 -7.34 -0.59 7.48
CA GLU A 110 -8.46 -0.45 8.45
C GLU A 110 -9.79 -0.11 7.73
N VAL A 111 -9.76 0.64 6.62
CA VAL A 111 -10.95 0.85 5.79
C VAL A 111 -11.41 -0.47 5.14
N CYS A 112 -10.47 -1.27 4.63
CA CYS A 112 -10.76 -2.58 4.07
C CYS A 112 -11.33 -3.55 5.10
N LYS A 113 -10.87 -3.49 6.33
CA LYS A 113 -11.35 -4.30 7.45
C LYS A 113 -12.84 -4.09 7.70
N GLU A 114 -13.34 -2.85 7.61
CA GLU A 114 -14.77 -2.56 7.72
C GLU A 114 -15.56 -3.17 6.55
N ILE A 115 -15.04 -3.07 5.31
CA ILE A 115 -15.67 -3.61 4.11
C ILE A 115 -15.79 -5.14 4.21
N LEU A 116 -14.72 -5.81 4.61
CA LEU A 116 -14.66 -7.27 4.74
C LEU A 116 -15.50 -7.78 5.90
N ALA A 117 -15.50 -7.06 7.04
CA ALA A 117 -16.31 -7.39 8.21
C ALA A 117 -17.81 -7.40 7.90
N ALA A 118 -18.28 -6.55 6.98
CA ALA A 118 -19.68 -6.56 6.53
C ALA A 118 -20.08 -7.87 5.83
N LYS A 119 -19.10 -8.68 5.39
CA LYS A 119 -19.28 -10.02 4.81
C LYS A 119 -18.85 -11.13 5.78
N GLY A 120 -18.58 -10.79 7.03
CA GLY A 120 -18.14 -11.75 8.05
C GLY A 120 -16.71 -12.25 7.88
N ILE A 121 -15.89 -11.55 7.10
CA ILE A 121 -14.47 -11.87 6.88
C ILE A 121 -13.64 -11.02 7.84
N THR A 122 -12.69 -11.64 8.53
CA THR A 122 -11.72 -10.95 9.37
C THR A 122 -10.48 -10.58 8.57
N LEU A 123 -10.08 -9.30 8.58
CA LEU A 123 -8.77 -8.87 8.11
C LEU A 123 -7.82 -8.77 9.30
N ASP A 124 -6.80 -9.63 9.31
CA ASP A 124 -5.70 -9.61 10.28
C ASP A 124 -4.57 -8.74 9.74
N ILE A 125 -4.43 -7.53 10.28
CA ILE A 125 -3.40 -6.57 9.88
C ILE A 125 -2.19 -6.74 10.80
N GLN A 126 -1.04 -7.08 10.22
CA GLN A 126 0.23 -7.23 10.93
C GLN A 126 1.17 -6.10 10.55
N GLU A 127 1.46 -5.22 11.51
CA GLU A 127 2.28 -4.03 11.30
C GLU A 127 3.77 -4.32 11.47
N TYR A 128 4.57 -3.83 10.52
CA TYR A 128 6.04 -3.95 10.51
C TYR A 128 6.70 -2.63 10.11
N ASP A 129 7.76 -2.25 10.80
CA ASP A 129 8.54 -1.03 10.53
C ASP A 129 9.70 -1.23 9.54
N ASP A 130 9.78 -2.39 8.87
CA ASP A 130 10.83 -2.71 7.90
C ASP A 130 10.25 -3.24 6.57
N TYR A 131 11.13 -3.33 5.54
CA TYR A 131 10.74 -3.74 4.20
C TYR A 131 11.17 -5.17 3.82
N VAL A 132 11.74 -5.94 4.75
CA VAL A 132 12.26 -7.29 4.49
C VAL A 132 11.32 -8.36 5.05
N ILE A 133 10.92 -8.21 6.31
CA ILE A 133 10.09 -9.19 7.01
C ILE A 133 8.75 -9.44 6.30
N PRO A 134 7.99 -8.42 5.84
CA PRO A 134 6.71 -8.67 5.18
C PRO A 134 6.81 -9.64 4.00
N ASN A 135 7.78 -9.45 3.11
CA ASN A 135 8.01 -10.35 1.98
C ASN A 135 8.39 -11.76 2.41
N GLN A 136 9.24 -11.89 3.45
CA GLN A 136 9.68 -13.20 3.93
C GLN A 136 8.53 -14.04 4.50
N ILE A 137 7.66 -13.43 5.30
CA ILE A 137 6.55 -14.14 5.94
C ILE A 137 5.43 -14.49 4.95
N VAL A 138 5.27 -13.73 3.85
CA VAL A 138 4.38 -14.11 2.74
C VAL A 138 4.99 -15.30 1.97
N GLU A 139 6.29 -15.25 1.62
CA GLU A 139 6.97 -16.37 0.96
C GLU A 139 6.90 -17.65 1.78
N ASP A 140 7.05 -17.55 3.11
CA ASP A 140 6.98 -18.69 4.04
C ASP A 140 5.53 -19.17 4.29
N GLY A 141 4.50 -18.46 3.80
CA GLY A 141 3.10 -18.78 4.00
C GLY A 141 2.59 -18.54 5.42
N GLN A 142 3.25 -17.67 6.17
CA GLN A 142 2.84 -17.27 7.54
C GLN A 142 1.73 -16.24 7.52
N VAL A 143 1.71 -15.38 6.48
CA VAL A 143 0.62 -14.45 6.16
C VAL A 143 0.23 -14.62 4.69
N ASP A 144 -1.00 -14.24 4.36
CA ASP A 144 -1.53 -14.41 3.00
C ASP A 144 -0.97 -13.40 2.01
N THR A 145 -0.80 -12.16 2.46
CA THR A 145 -0.47 -11.02 1.61
C THR A 145 0.43 -10.02 2.32
N ASP A 146 1.07 -9.13 1.55
CA ASP A 146 1.63 -7.89 2.06
C ASP A 146 1.18 -6.67 1.24
N TYR A 147 1.23 -5.50 1.88
CA TYR A 147 0.91 -4.22 1.28
C TYR A 147 1.79 -3.14 1.91
N PHE A 148 2.94 -2.85 1.28
CA PHE A 148 3.92 -1.87 1.79
C PHE A 148 4.90 -1.39 0.72
N GLN A 149 4.94 -2.03 -0.45
CA GLN A 149 6.01 -1.93 -1.43
C GLN A 149 5.51 -1.53 -2.81
N HIS A 150 6.39 -0.94 -3.60
CA HIS A 150 6.16 -0.68 -5.01
C HIS A 150 6.73 -1.79 -5.90
N GLN A 151 6.23 -1.91 -7.13
CA GLN A 151 6.60 -2.96 -8.08
C GLN A 151 8.12 -3.12 -8.29
N PRO A 152 8.92 -2.04 -8.52
CA PRO A 152 10.36 -2.21 -8.69
C PRO A 152 11.09 -2.80 -7.47
N TYR A 153 10.62 -2.53 -6.25
CA TYR A 153 11.18 -3.15 -5.05
C TYR A 153 10.87 -4.65 -5.01
N LEU A 154 9.64 -5.05 -5.30
CA LEU A 154 9.23 -6.45 -5.38
C LEU A 154 10.08 -7.23 -6.39
N ASP A 155 10.27 -6.67 -7.60
CA ASP A 155 11.05 -7.31 -8.65
C ASP A 155 12.51 -7.54 -8.21
N ASN A 156 13.12 -6.53 -7.60
CA ASN A 156 14.47 -6.62 -7.04
C ASN A 156 14.56 -7.62 -5.89
N PHE A 157 13.58 -7.61 -4.98
CA PHE A 157 13.55 -8.53 -3.84
C PHE A 157 13.48 -9.99 -4.31
N ASN A 158 12.59 -10.29 -5.25
CA ASN A 158 12.49 -11.63 -5.84
C ASN A 158 13.81 -12.07 -6.48
N ALA A 159 14.45 -11.19 -7.26
CA ALA A 159 15.71 -11.47 -7.93
C ALA A 159 16.86 -11.72 -6.96
N GLU A 160 16.94 -10.95 -5.87
CA GLU A 160 18.02 -11.04 -4.88
C GLU A 160 17.83 -12.19 -3.88
N LYS A 161 16.60 -12.45 -3.48
CA LYS A 161 16.28 -13.43 -2.42
C LYS A 161 15.82 -14.77 -2.97
N GLY A 162 15.48 -14.85 -4.28
CA GLY A 162 14.94 -16.07 -4.89
C GLY A 162 13.53 -16.38 -4.41
N THR A 163 12.76 -15.36 -4.07
CA THR A 163 11.35 -15.48 -3.66
C THR A 163 10.41 -15.53 -4.87
N HIS A 164 9.18 -16.00 -4.65
CA HIS A 164 8.15 -16.22 -5.67
C HIS A 164 6.91 -15.40 -5.32
N LEU A 165 7.10 -14.10 -5.14
CA LEU A 165 6.02 -13.18 -4.80
C LEU A 165 5.50 -12.49 -6.06
N VAL A 166 4.19 -12.30 -6.14
CA VAL A 166 3.52 -11.71 -7.29
C VAL A 166 2.55 -10.62 -6.89
N THR A 167 2.41 -9.65 -7.78
CA THR A 167 1.44 -8.56 -7.63
C THR A 167 0.04 -9.06 -7.91
N VAL A 168 -0.89 -8.79 -6.98
CA VAL A 168 -2.32 -9.03 -7.13
C VAL A 168 -3.01 -7.79 -7.71
N ALA A 169 -2.70 -6.60 -7.16
CA ALA A 169 -3.32 -5.34 -7.58
C ALA A 169 -2.41 -4.14 -7.32
N GLY A 170 -2.45 -3.15 -8.22
CA GLY A 170 -1.91 -1.82 -7.99
C GLY A 170 -2.92 -0.94 -7.25
N ILE A 171 -2.48 -0.20 -6.23
CA ILE A 171 -3.38 0.51 -5.34
C ILE A 171 -3.15 2.03 -5.38
N HIS A 172 -1.94 2.49 -5.07
CA HIS A 172 -1.64 3.92 -4.98
C HIS A 172 -0.19 4.24 -5.30
N VAL A 173 0.10 5.51 -5.52
CA VAL A 173 1.46 6.05 -5.55
C VAL A 173 1.66 6.99 -4.36
N GLU A 174 2.90 7.05 -3.89
CA GLU A 174 3.36 7.97 -2.86
C GLU A 174 4.45 8.86 -3.47
N PRO A 175 4.10 10.06 -3.97
CA PRO A 175 5.09 10.96 -4.55
C PRO A 175 6.22 11.25 -3.56
N MET A 176 7.48 11.10 -4.01
CA MET A 176 8.63 11.47 -3.18
C MET A 176 8.74 12.96 -3.01
N GLY A 177 9.13 13.39 -1.80
CA GLY A 177 9.39 14.79 -1.49
C GLY A 177 10.86 15.10 -1.25
N VAL A 178 11.26 16.32 -1.61
CA VAL A 178 12.54 16.93 -1.22
C VAL A 178 12.33 17.81 -0.01
N TYR A 179 13.00 17.52 1.08
CA TYR A 179 12.86 18.25 2.35
C TYR A 179 14.15 18.99 2.69
N GLY A 180 14.01 20.25 3.09
CA GLY A 180 15.13 21.17 3.27
C GLY A 180 15.79 21.11 4.64
N GLY A 181 15.22 20.44 5.65
CA GLY A 181 15.72 20.50 7.03
C GLY A 181 15.79 21.94 7.54
N LYS A 182 16.95 22.57 7.46
CA LYS A 182 17.17 23.99 7.82
C LYS A 182 17.01 24.95 6.61
N GLN A 183 16.77 24.42 5.42
CA GLN A 183 16.59 25.19 4.19
C GLN A 183 15.09 25.34 3.93
N ASP A 184 14.70 26.49 3.46
CA ASP A 184 13.31 26.84 3.12
C ASP A 184 13.06 26.95 1.60
N SER A 185 14.11 26.69 0.79
CA SER A 185 14.01 26.72 -0.67
C SER A 185 15.08 25.84 -1.32
N LEU A 186 14.93 25.55 -2.61
CA LEU A 186 15.91 24.84 -3.44
C LEU A 186 16.97 25.76 -4.06
N ALA A 187 16.83 27.09 -3.92
CA ALA A 187 17.72 28.08 -4.53
C ALA A 187 19.24 27.81 -4.34
N PRO A 188 19.72 27.26 -3.19
CA PRO A 188 21.16 26.93 -3.03
C PRO A 188 21.68 25.80 -3.94
N ILE A 189 20.80 24.99 -4.56
CA ILE A 189 21.19 23.88 -5.43
C ILE A 189 20.84 24.12 -6.91
N GLU A 190 20.10 25.19 -7.20
CA GLU A 190 19.71 25.58 -8.57
C GLU A 190 20.73 26.52 -9.24
N GLY A 191 21.80 26.89 -8.53
CA GLY A 191 22.81 27.86 -8.97
C GLY A 191 23.98 27.29 -9.76
#